data_c16f7d86cbcc2de9410e857c420a51f9
#
_entry.id   c16f7d86cbcc2de9410e857c420a51f9
#
_cell.length_a   1.000
_cell.length_b   1.000
_cell.length_c   1.000
_cell.angle_alpha   90.00
_cell.angle_beta   90.00
_cell.angle_gamma   90.00
#
_symmetry.space_group_name_H-M   'P 1'
#
loop_
_entity.id
_entity.type
_entity.pdbx_description
1 polymer ?
#
loop_
_entity_poly.entity_id
_entity_poly.type
_entity_poly.pdbx_seq_one_letter_code
_entity_poly.pdbx_strand_id
1 'polypeptide(L)'
;MNSGDMIPILQNTSRSGLTGRHEPPLDACSRPLLLYIRNMPNMSNKTSRDEQRFTEDVARLLTPWGVPPVAARLYGYLLLCPRPVSLDQITESLGISKSSASVAARLLESYTLARRHSEPGTKRALYAVADDYEAMIRQQNRLLDALAGQLNAGAEIAASKAASARLREMADFYRVMRGAMEDAMSRWTRGRRRQ
;
A
#
# COMPACT_ATOMS: atom_id res chain seq x y z
N MET A 1 11.18 -9.40 47.08
CA MET A 1 11.89 -10.65 46.81
C MET A 1 11.95 -10.80 45.32
N ASN A 2 13.06 -10.55 44.89
CA ASN A 2 14.10 -11.03 43.98
C ASN A 2 13.79 -10.80 42.50
N SER A 3 14.56 -10.00 41.91
CA SER A 3 15.89 -10.13 41.20
C SER A 3 15.60 -10.43 39.74
N GLY A 4 15.90 -9.63 38.77
CA GLY A 4 17.18 -9.00 38.43
C GLY A 4 17.97 -9.96 37.54
N ASP A 5 18.04 -9.75 36.24
CA ASP A 5 19.23 -10.15 35.52
C ASP A 5 19.46 -9.27 34.29
N MET A 6 20.58 -8.66 34.36
CA MET A 6 21.21 -7.66 33.52
C MET A 6 22.10 -8.39 32.50
N ILE A 7 22.02 -8.07 31.24
CA ILE A 7 22.92 -8.60 30.21
C ILE A 7 24.12 -7.67 30.05
N PRO A 8 25.37 -8.18 30.08
CA PRO A 8 26.57 -7.38 30.06
C PRO A 8 27.00 -6.94 28.64
N ILE A 9 27.40 -5.69 28.59
CA ILE A 9 28.13 -5.05 27.49
C ILE A 9 29.55 -5.58 27.47
N LEU A 10 30.01 -6.13 26.36
CA LEU A 10 31.43 -6.38 26.10
C LEU A 10 32.01 -5.26 25.22
N GLN A 11 32.79 -4.41 25.87
CA GLN A 11 33.80 -3.56 25.23
C GLN A 11 34.96 -4.45 24.78
N ASN A 12 35.45 -4.23 23.56
CA ASN A 12 36.81 -4.63 23.24
C ASN A 12 37.51 -3.50 22.48
N THR A 13 38.49 -2.91 23.16
CA THR A 13 39.51 -1.98 22.67
C THR A 13 40.78 -2.76 22.33
N SER A 14 41.38 -2.52 21.17
CA SER A 14 42.85 -2.49 20.96
C SER A 14 43.19 -2.21 19.51
N ARG A 15 43.69 -1.11 19.27
CA ARG A 15 44.95 -0.44 18.85
C ARG A 15 45.89 -1.21 17.91
N SER A 16 46.33 -0.42 16.94
CA SER A 16 47.62 -0.26 16.21
C SER A 16 47.58 -0.84 14.81
N GLY A 17 47.92 -0.17 13.71
CA GLY A 17 48.87 0.87 13.46
C GLY A 17 49.40 0.64 12.03
N LEU A 18 49.84 1.70 11.35
CA LEU A 18 50.75 1.73 10.18
C LEU A 18 50.13 1.85 8.77
N THR A 19 50.08 3.10 8.31
CA THR A 19 50.66 3.67 7.07
C THR A 19 50.85 2.76 5.88
N GLY A 20 50.18 3.09 4.79
CA GLY A 20 50.47 2.61 3.44
C GLY A 20 49.51 3.24 2.45
N ARG A 21 49.87 4.43 1.90
CA ARG A 21 49.15 4.96 0.72
C ARG A 21 49.48 4.05 -0.45
N HIS A 22 48.48 3.31 -0.89
CA HIS A 22 48.48 2.71 -2.22
C HIS A 22 47.27 3.27 -2.94
N GLU A 23 47.54 4.18 -3.89
CA GLU A 23 46.56 4.57 -4.90
C GLU A 23 46.25 3.33 -5.76
N PRO A 24 45.00 2.97 -5.97
CA PRO A 24 44.65 1.95 -6.95
C PRO A 24 44.68 2.58 -8.35
N PRO A 25 45.12 1.85 -9.37
CA PRO A 25 45.21 2.34 -10.74
C PRO A 25 43.83 2.61 -11.33
N LEU A 26 43.72 3.74 -12.01
CA LEU A 26 42.57 4.23 -12.78
C LEU A 26 42.35 3.39 -14.04
N ASP A 27 41.88 2.13 -13.95
CA ASP A 27 41.51 1.36 -15.13
C ASP A 27 40.49 0.22 -14.85
N ALA A 28 39.52 0.44 -14.00
CA ALA A 28 38.46 -0.54 -13.77
C ALA A 28 37.02 0.00 -14.05
N CYS A 29 36.92 1.14 -14.74
CA CYS A 29 35.59 1.80 -14.96
C CYS A 29 35.03 1.61 -16.38
N SER A 30 35.40 0.52 -17.06
CA SER A 30 34.87 0.23 -18.41
C SER A 30 34.50 -1.23 -18.59
N ARG A 31 33.86 -1.84 -17.60
CA ARG A 31 33.11 -3.09 -17.83
C ARG A 31 31.66 -2.73 -18.15
N PRO A 32 31.17 -3.07 -19.35
CA PRO A 32 29.85 -2.61 -19.78
C PRO A 32 28.75 -3.20 -18.89
N LEU A 33 27.88 -2.33 -18.42
CA LEU A 33 26.62 -2.58 -17.72
C LEU A 33 25.75 -3.66 -18.45
N LEU A 34 26.02 -3.89 -19.72
CA LEU A 34 25.39 -4.88 -20.60
C LEU A 34 25.65 -6.35 -20.20
N LEU A 35 26.73 -6.67 -19.49
CA LEU A 35 27.01 -8.03 -19.02
C LEU A 35 26.25 -8.38 -17.73
N TYR A 36 25.89 -7.36 -16.94
CA TYR A 36 25.09 -7.56 -15.74
C TYR A 36 23.61 -7.84 -16.06
N ILE A 37 23.11 -7.23 -17.14
CA ILE A 37 21.72 -7.43 -17.62
C ILE A 37 21.55 -8.84 -18.26
N ARG A 38 22.59 -9.43 -18.81
CA ARG A 38 22.53 -10.73 -19.52
C ARG A 38 22.58 -11.93 -18.57
N ASN A 39 22.91 -11.71 -17.31
CA ASN A 39 23.01 -12.77 -16.30
C ASN A 39 22.03 -12.59 -15.13
N MET A 40 21.01 -11.75 -15.31
CA MET A 40 19.85 -11.83 -14.43
C MET A 40 19.16 -13.17 -14.72
N PRO A 41 18.99 -14.04 -13.72
CA PRO A 41 18.17 -15.23 -13.91
C PRO A 41 16.84 -14.75 -14.45
N ASN A 42 16.41 -15.38 -15.54
CA ASN A 42 15.09 -15.23 -16.10
C ASN A 42 14.12 -15.46 -14.91
N MET A 43 13.69 -14.37 -14.27
CA MET A 43 12.67 -14.42 -13.24
C MET A 43 11.41 -14.84 -13.99
N SER A 44 11.29 -16.16 -14.12
CA SER A 44 10.03 -16.80 -14.43
C SER A 44 9.01 -16.13 -13.54
N ASN A 45 8.03 -15.46 -14.14
CA ASN A 45 6.97 -14.66 -13.49
C ASN A 45 6.06 -15.51 -12.60
N LYS A 46 6.54 -16.64 -12.12
CA LYS A 46 5.81 -17.53 -11.24
C LYS A 46 5.99 -17.02 -9.81
N THR A 47 4.95 -16.35 -9.34
CA THR A 47 4.81 -15.93 -7.94
C THR A 47 5.24 -17.07 -7.02
N SER A 48 6.13 -16.80 -6.07
CA SER A 48 6.58 -17.79 -5.10
C SER A 48 5.41 -18.27 -4.22
N ARG A 49 5.54 -19.45 -3.60
CA ARG A 49 4.50 -19.97 -2.71
C ARG A 49 4.16 -19.00 -1.57
N ASP A 50 5.16 -18.31 -1.04
CA ASP A 50 4.98 -17.35 0.05
C ASP A 50 4.26 -16.08 -0.42
N GLU A 51 4.58 -15.58 -1.62
CA GLU A 51 3.87 -14.46 -2.23
C GLU A 51 2.42 -14.81 -2.54
N GLN A 52 2.16 -16.03 -3.02
CA GLN A 52 0.78 -16.52 -3.23
C GLN A 52 0.01 -16.55 -1.90
N ARG A 53 0.63 -17.09 -0.84
CA ARG A 53 0.02 -17.12 0.48
C ARG A 53 -0.29 -15.73 1.00
N PHE A 54 0.64 -14.79 0.92
CA PHE A 54 0.42 -13.40 1.29
C PHE A 54 -0.74 -12.78 0.52
N THR A 55 -0.79 -12.99 -0.80
CA THR A 55 -1.88 -12.49 -1.67
C THR A 55 -3.24 -13.02 -1.24
N GLU A 56 -3.35 -14.31 -0.92
CA GLU A 56 -4.59 -14.91 -0.42
C GLU A 56 -4.95 -14.45 1.00
N ASP A 57 -3.95 -14.22 1.86
CA ASP A 57 -4.17 -13.69 3.21
C ASP A 57 -4.75 -12.26 3.16
N VAL A 58 -4.18 -11.39 2.32
CA VAL A 58 -4.72 -10.05 2.07
C VAL A 58 -6.16 -10.13 1.53
N ALA A 59 -6.42 -11.03 0.59
CA ALA A 59 -7.75 -11.20 0.01
C ALA A 59 -8.78 -11.64 1.07
N ARG A 60 -8.42 -12.57 1.95
CA ARG A 60 -9.29 -12.99 3.07
C ARG A 60 -9.63 -11.86 4.03
N LEU A 61 -8.70 -10.94 4.27
CA LEU A 61 -8.94 -9.78 5.14
C LEU A 61 -9.84 -8.74 4.49
N LEU A 62 -9.70 -8.48 3.18
CA LEU A 62 -10.42 -7.40 2.50
C LEU A 62 -11.81 -7.81 2.00
N THR A 63 -12.04 -9.10 1.73
CA THR A 63 -13.32 -9.58 1.20
C THR A 63 -14.51 -9.31 2.15
N PRO A 64 -14.41 -9.54 3.47
CA PRO A 64 -15.48 -9.17 4.39
C PRO A 64 -15.78 -7.66 4.47
N TRP A 65 -14.84 -6.83 4.02
CA TRP A 65 -15.00 -5.36 3.95
C TRP A 65 -15.64 -4.91 2.62
N GLY A 66 -16.11 -5.85 1.81
CA GLY A 66 -16.82 -5.55 0.57
C GLY A 66 -15.92 -5.42 -0.66
N VAL A 67 -14.63 -5.73 -0.56
CA VAL A 67 -13.76 -5.80 -1.74
C VAL A 67 -13.95 -7.16 -2.41
N PRO A 68 -14.36 -7.23 -3.70
CA PRO A 68 -14.52 -8.49 -4.40
C PRO A 68 -13.24 -9.33 -4.37
N PRO A 69 -13.33 -10.67 -4.23
CA PRO A 69 -12.17 -11.55 -4.03
C PRO A 69 -11.07 -11.38 -5.09
N VAL A 70 -11.44 -11.23 -6.36
CA VAL A 70 -10.47 -11.04 -7.45
C VAL A 70 -9.72 -9.69 -7.30
N ALA A 71 -10.42 -8.62 -6.92
CA ALA A 71 -9.80 -7.33 -6.68
C ALA A 71 -8.92 -7.34 -5.42
N ALA A 72 -9.34 -8.02 -4.36
CA ALA A 72 -8.57 -8.19 -3.14
C ALA A 72 -7.26 -8.98 -3.39
N ARG A 73 -7.33 -10.07 -4.18
CA ARG A 73 -6.14 -10.82 -4.63
C ARG A 73 -5.22 -9.95 -5.48
N LEU A 74 -5.78 -9.19 -6.43
CA LEU A 74 -5.00 -8.27 -7.24
C LEU A 74 -4.29 -7.23 -6.39
N TYR A 75 -4.95 -6.69 -5.38
CA TYR A 75 -4.32 -5.74 -4.44
C TYR A 75 -3.15 -6.38 -3.68
N GLY A 76 -3.32 -7.59 -3.12
CA GLY A 76 -2.25 -8.34 -2.47
C GLY A 76 -1.05 -8.59 -3.40
N TYR A 77 -1.30 -8.93 -4.67
CA TYR A 77 -0.26 -9.08 -5.67
C TYR A 77 0.48 -7.76 -5.96
N LEU A 78 -0.26 -6.66 -6.17
CA LEU A 78 0.34 -5.35 -6.43
C LEU A 78 1.23 -4.85 -5.29
N LEU A 79 0.89 -5.16 -4.03
CA LEU A 79 1.70 -4.80 -2.86
C LEU A 79 3.11 -5.42 -2.90
N LEU A 80 3.27 -6.57 -3.54
CA LEU A 80 4.56 -7.26 -3.70
C LEU A 80 5.32 -6.83 -4.96
N CYS A 81 4.67 -6.12 -5.89
CA CYS A 81 5.30 -5.71 -7.13
C CYS A 81 6.18 -4.46 -6.91
N PRO A 82 7.50 -4.51 -7.19
CA PRO A 82 8.39 -3.37 -7.03
C PRO A 82 8.22 -2.31 -8.12
N ARG A 83 7.50 -2.64 -9.21
CA ARG A 83 7.26 -1.77 -10.37
C ARG A 83 5.83 -1.95 -10.88
N PRO A 84 5.28 -0.97 -11.61
CA PRO A 84 3.99 -1.11 -12.26
C PRO A 84 3.97 -2.33 -13.20
N VAL A 85 2.87 -3.08 -13.19
CA VAL A 85 2.69 -4.32 -13.96
C VAL A 85 1.55 -4.20 -14.95
N SER A 86 1.68 -4.91 -16.09
CA SER A 86 0.65 -4.96 -17.14
C SER A 86 -0.48 -5.92 -16.79
N LEU A 87 -1.63 -5.79 -17.49
CA LEU A 87 -2.72 -6.75 -17.36
C LEU A 87 -2.30 -8.18 -17.75
N ASP A 88 -1.38 -8.34 -18.70
CA ASP A 88 -0.89 -9.65 -19.10
C ASP A 88 -0.10 -10.32 -17.97
N GLN A 89 0.76 -9.59 -17.29
CA GLN A 89 1.49 -10.07 -16.10
C GLN A 89 0.53 -10.43 -14.96
N ILE A 90 -0.49 -9.59 -14.72
CA ILE A 90 -1.52 -9.86 -13.71
C ILE A 90 -2.27 -11.15 -14.01
N THR A 91 -2.68 -11.36 -15.28
CA THR A 91 -3.42 -12.58 -15.68
C THR A 91 -2.58 -13.83 -15.50
N GLU A 92 -1.31 -13.77 -15.87
CA GLU A 92 -0.36 -14.88 -15.72
C GLU A 92 -0.12 -15.22 -14.24
N SER A 93 0.16 -14.19 -13.42
CA SER A 93 0.49 -14.40 -12.01
C SER A 93 -0.67 -14.85 -11.15
N LEU A 94 -1.89 -14.36 -11.41
CA LEU A 94 -3.08 -14.67 -10.62
C LEU A 94 -3.94 -15.79 -11.22
N GLY A 95 -3.64 -16.26 -12.44
CA GLY A 95 -4.42 -17.29 -13.14
C GLY A 95 -5.85 -16.85 -13.44
N ILE A 96 -6.08 -15.56 -13.77
CA ILE A 96 -7.40 -15.00 -14.06
C ILE A 96 -7.49 -14.50 -15.51
N SER A 97 -8.70 -14.31 -16.02
CA SER A 97 -8.89 -13.76 -17.36
C SER A 97 -8.52 -12.28 -17.45
N LYS A 98 -8.14 -11.80 -18.63
CA LYS A 98 -7.80 -10.39 -18.88
C LYS A 98 -8.97 -9.46 -18.58
N SER A 99 -10.21 -9.89 -18.83
CA SER A 99 -11.42 -9.16 -18.49
C SER A 99 -11.57 -9.03 -16.98
N SER A 100 -11.39 -10.11 -16.23
CA SER A 100 -11.43 -10.10 -14.76
C SER A 100 -10.35 -9.20 -14.17
N ALA A 101 -9.11 -9.28 -14.68
CA ALA A 101 -8.00 -8.42 -14.28
C ALA A 101 -8.32 -6.93 -14.53
N SER A 102 -8.87 -6.60 -15.70
CA SER A 102 -9.24 -5.23 -16.06
C SER A 102 -10.35 -4.67 -15.17
N VAL A 103 -11.37 -5.47 -14.85
CA VAL A 103 -12.47 -5.06 -13.94
C VAL A 103 -11.93 -4.86 -12.53
N ALA A 104 -11.14 -5.80 -12.02
CA ALA A 104 -10.53 -5.71 -10.70
C ALA A 104 -9.62 -4.48 -10.57
N ALA A 105 -8.78 -4.21 -11.58
CA ALA A 105 -7.88 -3.06 -11.58
C ALA A 105 -8.66 -1.73 -11.53
N ARG A 106 -9.70 -1.57 -12.35
CA ARG A 106 -10.55 -0.37 -12.33
C ARG A 106 -11.28 -0.19 -11.00
N LEU A 107 -11.69 -1.29 -10.37
CA LEU A 107 -12.32 -1.24 -9.06
C LEU A 107 -11.31 -0.76 -7.99
N LEU A 108 -10.09 -1.28 -8.00
CA LEU A 108 -9.03 -0.81 -7.10
C LEU A 108 -8.67 0.67 -7.35
N GLU A 109 -8.68 1.12 -8.61
CA GLU A 109 -8.53 2.56 -8.94
C GLU A 109 -9.66 3.40 -8.31
N SER A 110 -10.92 2.95 -8.41
CA SER A 110 -12.06 3.66 -7.83
C SER A 110 -12.00 3.72 -6.30
N TYR A 111 -11.36 2.74 -5.66
CA TYR A 111 -11.11 2.72 -4.22
C TYR A 111 -9.81 3.46 -3.82
N THR A 112 -9.09 4.05 -4.78
CA THR A 112 -7.77 4.68 -4.56
C THR A 112 -6.73 3.72 -3.97
N LEU A 113 -6.88 2.42 -4.20
CA LEU A 113 -5.95 1.37 -3.78
C LEU A 113 -4.91 1.04 -4.85
N ALA A 114 -5.22 1.30 -6.12
CA ALA A 114 -4.30 1.15 -7.23
C ALA A 114 -4.25 2.42 -8.08
N ARG A 115 -3.15 2.60 -8.80
CA ARG A 115 -2.94 3.69 -9.76
C ARG A 115 -2.58 3.11 -11.12
N ARG A 116 -3.22 3.65 -12.15
CA ARG A 116 -2.88 3.36 -13.54
C ARG A 116 -1.75 4.27 -14.01
N HIS A 117 -0.76 3.67 -14.65
CA HIS A 117 0.33 4.35 -15.32
C HIS A 117 0.25 4.12 -16.82
N SER A 118 0.63 5.13 -17.60
CA SER A 118 0.80 5.02 -19.05
C SER A 118 2.30 4.89 -19.35
N GLU A 119 2.65 3.92 -20.17
CA GLU A 119 4.01 3.76 -20.64
C GLU A 119 4.20 4.64 -21.89
N PRO A 120 5.20 5.57 -21.91
CA PRO A 120 5.45 6.40 -23.05
C PRO A 120 5.70 5.55 -24.31
N GLY A 121 5.04 5.90 -25.43
CA GLY A 121 5.18 5.19 -26.71
C GLY A 121 4.37 3.90 -26.85
N THR A 122 3.59 3.49 -25.83
CA THR A 122 2.71 2.34 -25.92
C THR A 122 1.29 2.68 -25.45
N LYS A 123 0.30 1.89 -25.94
CA LYS A 123 -1.09 1.97 -25.43
C LYS A 123 -1.31 1.07 -24.20
N ARG A 124 -0.24 0.49 -23.65
CA ARG A 124 -0.34 -0.43 -22.51
C ARG A 124 -0.61 0.33 -21.22
N ALA A 125 -1.63 -0.09 -20.50
CA ALA A 125 -1.87 0.35 -19.13
C ALA A 125 -1.06 -0.54 -18.18
N LEU A 126 -0.31 0.11 -17.29
CA LEU A 126 0.38 -0.52 -16.18
C LEU A 126 -0.31 -0.15 -14.87
N TYR A 127 -0.26 -1.02 -13.90
CA TYR A 127 -0.92 -0.84 -12.60
C TYR A 127 0.09 -1.02 -11.47
N ALA A 128 0.01 -0.16 -10.48
CA ALA A 128 0.78 -0.24 -9.25
C ALA A 128 -0.13 0.04 -8.06
N VAL A 129 0.31 -0.33 -6.86
CA VAL A 129 -0.35 0.11 -5.62
C VAL A 129 -0.33 1.63 -5.54
N ALA A 130 -1.43 2.22 -5.07
CA ALA A 130 -1.47 3.66 -4.83
C ALA A 130 -0.66 4.01 -3.58
N ASP A 131 0.16 5.05 -3.68
CA ASP A 131 0.99 5.59 -2.61
C ASP A 131 0.47 6.93 -2.05
N ASP A 132 -0.63 7.42 -2.61
CA ASP A 132 -1.30 8.65 -2.18
C ASP A 132 -2.34 8.36 -1.07
N TYR A 133 -1.82 8.15 0.14
CA TYR A 133 -2.67 7.91 1.32
C TYR A 133 -3.58 9.11 1.65
N GLU A 134 -3.16 10.33 1.29
CA GLU A 134 -3.99 11.51 1.47
C GLU A 134 -5.23 11.48 0.57
N ALA A 135 -5.08 11.07 -0.70
CA ALA A 135 -6.23 10.93 -1.61
C ALA A 135 -7.21 9.87 -1.10
N MET A 136 -6.69 8.74 -0.60
CA MET A 136 -7.51 7.67 -0.02
C MET A 136 -8.32 8.18 1.19
N ILE A 137 -7.68 8.86 2.14
CA ILE A 137 -8.36 9.41 3.32
C ILE A 137 -9.35 10.52 2.92
N ARG A 138 -9.00 11.41 2.00
CA ARG A 138 -9.94 12.43 1.49
C ARG A 138 -11.18 11.81 0.87
N GLN A 139 -11.05 10.70 0.13
CA GLN A 139 -12.20 10.00 -0.43
C GLN A 139 -13.08 9.40 0.66
N GLN A 140 -12.48 8.75 1.65
CA GLN A 140 -13.21 8.19 2.80
C GLN A 140 -13.93 9.29 3.58
N ASN A 141 -13.28 10.42 3.83
CA ASN A 141 -13.85 11.54 4.55
C ASN A 141 -15.05 12.15 3.82
N ARG A 142 -15.01 12.25 2.48
CA ARG A 142 -16.19 12.70 1.69
C ARG A 142 -17.40 11.80 1.89
N LEU A 143 -17.18 10.47 1.98
CA LEU A 143 -18.26 9.52 2.23
C LEU A 143 -18.83 9.70 3.65
N LEU A 144 -17.97 9.87 4.66
CA LEU A 144 -18.41 10.11 6.05
C LEU A 144 -19.19 11.43 6.17
N ASP A 145 -18.77 12.51 5.50
CA ASP A 145 -19.48 13.78 5.47
C ASP A 145 -20.85 13.64 4.79
N ALA A 146 -20.91 12.96 3.65
CA ALA A 146 -22.16 12.73 2.94
C ALA A 146 -23.14 11.92 3.80
N LEU A 147 -22.64 10.86 4.46
CA LEU A 147 -23.46 10.04 5.35
C LEU A 147 -23.96 10.83 6.56
N ALA A 148 -23.11 11.59 7.23
CA ALA A 148 -23.50 12.45 8.34
C ALA A 148 -24.54 13.51 7.90
N GLY A 149 -24.42 14.06 6.71
CA GLY A 149 -25.42 14.96 6.12
C GLY A 149 -26.77 14.29 5.94
N GLN A 150 -26.79 13.08 5.36
CA GLN A 150 -28.04 12.33 5.15
C GLN A 150 -28.70 11.92 6.49
N LEU A 151 -27.89 11.53 7.48
CA LEU A 151 -28.42 11.21 8.81
C LEU A 151 -29.07 12.41 9.49
N ASN A 152 -28.48 13.61 9.38
CA ASN A 152 -29.10 14.82 9.89
C ASN A 152 -30.40 15.18 9.13
N ALA A 153 -30.39 15.10 7.80
CA ALA A 153 -31.61 15.33 7.00
C ALA A 153 -32.71 14.32 7.41
N GLY A 154 -32.33 13.05 7.64
CA GLY A 154 -33.25 12.04 8.15
C GLY A 154 -33.78 12.35 9.55
N ALA A 155 -32.98 12.97 10.41
CA ALA A 155 -33.40 13.37 11.75
C ALA A 155 -34.51 14.45 11.74
N GLU A 156 -34.52 15.32 10.73
CA GLU A 156 -35.55 16.38 10.59
C GLU A 156 -36.91 15.81 10.17
N ILE A 157 -36.93 14.69 9.43
CA ILE A 157 -38.16 14.06 8.93
C ILE A 157 -38.59 12.85 9.77
N ALA A 158 -37.83 12.51 10.83
CA ALA A 158 -38.08 11.34 11.65
C ALA A 158 -39.43 11.48 12.42
N ALA A 159 -40.27 10.46 12.35
CA ALA A 159 -41.60 10.43 12.98
C ALA A 159 -41.55 10.48 14.50
N SER A 160 -40.44 10.14 15.16
CA SER A 160 -40.32 10.16 16.60
C SER A 160 -39.07 10.87 17.09
N LYS A 161 -39.16 11.51 18.27
CA LYS A 161 -38.00 12.15 18.92
C LYS A 161 -36.85 11.17 19.17
N ALA A 162 -37.13 9.92 19.48
CA ALA A 162 -36.13 8.90 19.73
C ALA A 162 -35.37 8.56 18.42
N ALA A 163 -36.06 8.43 17.29
CA ALA A 163 -35.43 8.21 16.00
C ALA A 163 -34.57 9.42 15.56
N SER A 164 -35.10 10.65 15.71
CA SER A 164 -34.38 11.87 15.43
C SER A 164 -33.09 11.98 16.27
N ALA A 165 -33.17 11.73 17.58
CA ALA A 165 -32.00 11.78 18.46
C ALA A 165 -30.94 10.75 18.05
N ARG A 166 -31.32 9.49 17.77
CA ARG A 166 -30.40 8.45 17.30
C ARG A 166 -29.69 8.83 15.99
N LEU A 167 -30.42 9.40 15.02
CA LEU A 167 -29.85 9.81 13.75
C LEU A 167 -28.84 10.96 13.91
N ARG A 168 -29.10 11.92 14.81
CA ARG A 168 -28.15 12.98 15.14
C ARG A 168 -26.91 12.43 15.82
N GLU A 169 -27.06 11.55 16.79
CA GLU A 169 -25.94 10.88 17.48
C GLU A 169 -25.05 10.13 16.48
N MET A 170 -25.64 9.38 15.54
CA MET A 170 -24.89 8.71 14.48
C MET A 170 -24.18 9.71 13.56
N ALA A 171 -24.82 10.81 13.21
CA ALA A 171 -24.19 11.85 12.38
C ALA A 171 -22.97 12.46 13.09
N ASP A 172 -23.07 12.72 14.39
CA ASP A 172 -21.97 13.27 15.18
C ASP A 172 -20.82 12.26 15.32
N PHE A 173 -21.13 10.97 15.51
CA PHE A 173 -20.13 9.91 15.49
C PHE A 173 -19.29 9.92 14.18
N TYR A 174 -19.94 9.99 13.02
CA TYR A 174 -19.22 10.02 11.73
C TYR A 174 -18.40 11.29 11.55
N ARG A 175 -18.83 12.44 12.06
CA ARG A 175 -18.05 13.68 12.05
C ARG A 175 -16.80 13.56 12.93
N VAL A 176 -16.93 12.98 14.11
CA VAL A 176 -15.78 12.74 15.01
C VAL A 176 -14.78 11.79 14.37
N MET A 177 -15.24 10.69 13.76
CA MET A 177 -14.39 9.76 13.01
C MET A 177 -13.64 10.46 11.88
N ARG A 178 -14.33 11.26 11.07
CA ARG A 178 -13.71 12.05 10.00
C ARG A 178 -12.61 12.97 10.52
N GLY A 179 -12.89 13.72 11.58
CA GLY A 179 -11.90 14.62 12.20
C GLY A 179 -10.67 13.86 12.70
N ALA A 180 -10.87 12.72 13.35
CA ALA A 180 -9.78 11.87 13.84
C ALA A 180 -8.89 11.34 12.67
N MET A 181 -9.49 10.99 11.55
CA MET A 181 -8.75 10.56 10.34
C MET A 181 -7.93 11.70 9.75
N GLU A 182 -8.47 12.92 9.67
CA GLU A 182 -7.75 14.11 9.19
C GLU A 182 -6.55 14.44 10.10
N ASP A 183 -6.75 14.41 11.41
CA ASP A 183 -5.69 14.64 12.39
C ASP A 183 -4.60 13.58 12.31
N ALA A 184 -4.97 12.30 12.19
CA ALA A 184 -4.02 11.21 12.04
C ALA A 184 -3.19 11.37 10.76
N MET A 185 -3.83 11.69 9.62
CA MET A 185 -3.15 11.94 8.35
C MET A 185 -2.22 13.13 8.42
N SER A 186 -2.65 14.24 9.05
CA SER A 186 -1.83 15.43 9.25
C SER A 186 -0.56 15.13 10.07
N ARG A 187 -0.67 14.32 11.11
CA ARG A 187 0.49 13.88 11.91
C ARG A 187 1.44 13.01 11.09
N TRP A 188 0.90 12.05 10.34
CA TRP A 188 1.69 11.15 9.51
C TRP A 188 2.44 11.87 8.40
N THR A 189 1.80 12.80 7.69
CA THR A 189 2.41 13.61 6.62
C THR A 189 3.53 14.50 7.17
N ARG A 190 3.33 15.12 8.34
CA ARG A 190 4.39 15.90 8.99
C ARG A 190 5.60 15.05 9.39
N GLY A 191 5.38 13.83 9.87
CA GLY A 191 6.45 12.89 10.22
C GLY A 191 7.27 12.49 8.99
N ARG A 192 6.62 12.24 7.86
CA ARG A 192 7.25 11.81 6.62
C ARG A 192 8.13 12.89 5.96
N ARG A 193 7.80 14.18 6.13
CA ARG A 193 8.60 15.31 5.60
C ARG A 193 9.90 15.56 6.37
N ARG A 194 10.09 14.91 7.52
CA ARG A 194 11.26 15.06 8.39
C ARG A 194 12.30 13.95 8.20
N GLN A 195 12.00 12.94 7.40
CA GLN A 195 12.90 11.85 7.00
C GLN A 195 13.49 12.10 5.61
#